data_f939a28c2296f3fe833fe1f6e5074931
#
_entry.id   f939a28c2296f3fe833fe1f6e5074931
#
_cell.length_a   1.000
_cell.length_b   1.000
_cell.length_c   1.000
_cell.angle_alpha   90.00
_cell.angle_beta   90.00
_cell.angle_gamma   90.00
#
_symmetry.space_group_name_H-M   'P 1'
#
loop_
_entity.id
_entity.type
_entity.pdbx_description
1 polymer ?
#
loop_
_entity_poly.entity_id
_entity_poly.type
_entity_poly.pdbx_seq_one_letter_code
_entity_poly.pdbx_strand_id
1 'polypeptide(L)'
;MLPEAFLRRTQEQLGAEYPQFLASLERPRAVALRFNSLKGSAPSLPFVGENVPWEPMGFYYDPEARPGKHPYHEAGVYYLQEASAMSAVSLLDPQPGERVCDLCAAPGGKTTQIAARMENRGFLLCNEYNPKRSRILSQNVERMGISNALVTNEHPENLAKHLPGFFDRVLIDAPCSGEGMFRKEEAAVTDWSEETVLMCARRQREILRSGAKLLRPGGRLVYSTCTFAPAENEETVETFLREHPDFQPEAVEAPWFTPAGEGMFRLWPHKLLGEGHFVAVLRKNGGEEADVPPAPAEKLPKQWQELARELDIRLPEGKALSFGQTLYWAPGELPQLRGLKVLRPGLELGVDKKGRFEPAHALALWLRDCGRTVSLDPLGRELEAYLHGDVIAGNRKGWCLVKAGDYSIGWAKGDGNWLKNHYPKGLRR
;
A
#
# COMPACT_ATOMS: atom_id res chain seq x y z
N MET A 1 22.14 -21.17 -7.87
CA MET A 1 22.75 -20.81 -9.17
C MET A 1 21.64 -20.19 -10.01
N LEU A 2 21.90 -19.07 -10.71
CA LEU A 2 20.89 -18.43 -11.57
C LEU A 2 20.57 -19.29 -12.79
N PRO A 3 19.32 -19.27 -13.32
CA PRO A 3 18.92 -20.07 -14.47
C PRO A 3 19.72 -19.68 -15.73
N GLU A 4 20.20 -20.67 -16.49
CA GLU A 4 21.05 -20.45 -17.67
C GLU A 4 20.32 -19.64 -18.76
N ALA A 5 19.04 -19.91 -19.00
CA ALA A 5 18.23 -19.18 -19.97
C ALA A 5 18.05 -17.69 -19.57
N PHE A 6 17.94 -17.39 -18.27
CA PHE A 6 17.92 -16.02 -17.75
C PHE A 6 19.25 -15.31 -18.06
N LEU A 7 20.38 -15.96 -17.77
CA LEU A 7 21.71 -15.39 -17.99
C LEU A 7 21.94 -15.08 -19.47
N ARG A 8 21.63 -16.04 -20.37
CA ARG A 8 21.74 -15.87 -21.82
C ARG A 8 20.92 -14.70 -22.34
N ARG A 9 19.61 -14.66 -22.00
CA ARG A 9 18.73 -13.58 -22.39
C ARG A 9 19.21 -12.21 -21.89
N THR A 10 19.62 -12.14 -20.62
CA THR A 10 20.09 -10.89 -20.03
C THR A 10 21.40 -10.41 -20.65
N GLN A 11 22.29 -11.34 -21.04
CA GLN A 11 23.52 -11.03 -21.78
C GLN A 11 23.22 -10.42 -23.15
N GLU A 12 22.27 -10.99 -23.89
CA GLU A 12 21.81 -10.47 -25.18
C GLU A 12 21.19 -9.07 -25.00
N GLN A 13 20.39 -8.86 -23.96
CA GLN A 13 19.69 -7.61 -23.67
C GLN A 13 20.62 -6.47 -23.27
N LEU A 14 21.66 -6.75 -22.47
CA LEU A 14 22.54 -5.73 -21.89
C LEU A 14 23.86 -5.55 -22.65
N GLY A 15 24.27 -6.54 -23.47
CA GLY A 15 25.51 -6.46 -24.23
C GLY A 15 26.71 -6.10 -23.34
N ALA A 16 27.36 -4.96 -23.59
CA ALA A 16 28.51 -4.50 -22.85
C ALA A 16 28.26 -4.18 -21.36
N GLU A 17 27.03 -3.95 -20.94
CA GLU A 17 26.66 -3.68 -19.53
C GLU A 17 26.47 -4.97 -18.72
N TYR A 18 26.39 -6.14 -19.36
CA TYR A 18 26.12 -7.43 -18.72
C TYR A 18 27.06 -7.78 -17.56
N PRO A 19 28.40 -7.62 -17.67
CA PRO A 19 29.31 -7.91 -16.55
C PRO A 19 29.03 -7.06 -15.32
N GLN A 20 28.65 -5.78 -15.50
CA GLN A 20 28.29 -4.89 -14.40
C GLN A 20 26.97 -5.30 -13.74
N PHE A 21 26.02 -5.75 -14.54
CA PHE A 21 24.76 -6.31 -14.05
C PHE A 21 24.99 -7.55 -13.19
N LEU A 22 25.79 -8.53 -13.66
CA LEU A 22 26.11 -9.72 -12.87
C LEU A 22 26.79 -9.36 -11.55
N ALA A 23 27.80 -8.48 -11.59
CA ALA A 23 28.48 -8.01 -10.39
C ALA A 23 27.51 -7.32 -9.40
N SER A 24 26.46 -6.67 -9.91
CA SER A 24 25.44 -6.06 -9.04
C SER A 24 24.59 -7.09 -8.30
N LEU A 25 24.36 -8.26 -8.88
CA LEU A 25 23.61 -9.34 -8.25
C LEU A 25 24.35 -10.02 -7.09
N GLU A 26 25.69 -9.88 -7.03
CA GLU A 26 26.52 -10.39 -5.95
C GLU A 26 26.68 -9.41 -4.78
N ARG A 27 26.32 -8.14 -4.97
CA ARG A 27 26.38 -7.12 -3.90
C ARG A 27 25.36 -7.38 -2.80
N PRO A 28 25.62 -6.93 -1.55
CA PRO A 28 24.60 -6.87 -0.52
C PRO A 28 23.37 -6.10 -1.01
N ARG A 29 22.19 -6.57 -0.61
CA ARG A 29 20.94 -5.92 -1.00
C ARG A 29 20.83 -4.53 -0.40
N ALA A 30 20.37 -3.57 -1.22
CA ALA A 30 19.93 -2.31 -0.72
C ALA A 30 18.59 -2.49 0.01
N VAL A 31 18.50 -2.02 1.25
CA VAL A 31 17.27 -2.04 2.04
C VAL A 31 16.77 -0.63 2.25
N ALA A 32 15.46 -0.44 2.12
CA ALA A 32 14.86 0.87 2.24
C ALA A 32 13.55 0.82 3.04
N LEU A 33 13.19 1.97 3.60
CA LEU A 33 11.91 2.22 4.22
C LEU A 33 11.31 3.50 3.64
N ARG A 34 10.01 3.64 3.79
CA ARG A 34 9.30 4.85 3.40
C ARG A 34 8.49 5.36 4.59
N PHE A 35 8.79 6.58 5.02
CA PHE A 35 8.02 7.23 6.07
C PHE A 35 6.58 7.49 5.65
N ASN A 36 5.68 7.41 6.62
CA ASN A 36 4.25 7.61 6.44
C ASN A 36 3.86 9.04 6.84
N SER A 37 3.69 9.92 5.86
CA SER A 37 3.28 11.32 6.09
C SER A 37 1.92 11.45 6.79
N LEU A 38 1.06 10.41 6.72
CA LEU A 38 -0.22 10.38 7.44
C LEU A 38 -0.06 10.39 8.96
N LYS A 39 1.11 9.96 9.48
CA LYS A 39 1.43 9.95 10.91
C LYS A 39 2.05 11.26 11.42
N GLY A 40 2.36 12.20 10.55
CA GLY A 40 3.01 13.46 10.87
C GLY A 40 4.45 13.52 10.37
N SER A 41 5.30 14.26 11.08
CA SER A 41 6.71 14.41 10.72
C SER A 41 7.48 13.10 10.88
N ALA A 42 8.43 12.86 9.97
CA ALA A 42 9.33 11.71 10.09
C ALA A 42 10.25 11.87 11.30
N PRO A 43 10.39 10.85 12.16
CA PRO A 43 11.31 10.92 13.30
C PRO A 43 12.76 10.78 12.80
N SER A 44 13.70 11.38 13.54
CA SER A 44 15.11 11.05 13.36
C SER A 44 15.38 9.67 13.98
N LEU A 45 15.89 8.75 13.17
CA LEU A 45 16.22 7.39 13.60
C LEU A 45 17.67 7.09 13.23
N PRO A 46 18.47 6.53 14.14
CA PRO A 46 19.93 6.40 13.96
C PRO A 46 20.32 5.45 12.82
N PHE A 47 19.41 4.59 12.39
CA PHE A 47 19.64 3.62 11.33
C PHE A 47 19.17 4.11 9.93
N VAL A 48 18.58 5.29 9.84
CA VAL A 48 18.11 5.86 8.56
C VAL A 48 19.25 6.66 7.92
N GLY A 49 19.55 6.34 6.65
CA GLY A 49 20.60 6.93 5.86
C GLY A 49 20.09 7.86 4.76
N GLU A 50 20.63 7.71 3.56
CA GLU A 50 20.36 8.59 2.41
C GLU A 50 18.94 8.45 1.87
N ASN A 51 18.44 9.52 1.26
CA ASN A 51 17.13 9.52 0.61
C ASN A 51 17.13 8.69 -0.69
N VAL A 52 16.02 8.02 -0.98
CA VAL A 52 15.77 7.41 -2.29
C VAL A 52 15.44 8.51 -3.30
N PRO A 53 16.24 8.70 -4.38
CA PRO A 53 16.14 9.90 -5.22
C PRO A 53 14.78 10.16 -5.86
N TRP A 54 14.00 9.11 -6.12
CA TRP A 54 12.67 9.19 -6.76
C TRP A 54 11.49 9.15 -5.79
N GLU A 55 11.75 9.07 -4.46
CA GLU A 55 10.69 9.08 -3.45
C GLU A 55 11.10 9.96 -2.25
N PRO A 56 10.52 11.16 -2.11
CA PRO A 56 10.92 12.10 -1.06
C PRO A 56 10.80 11.56 0.37
N MET A 57 9.88 10.61 0.60
CA MET A 57 9.69 9.97 1.91
C MET A 57 10.42 8.62 2.02
N GLY A 58 11.15 8.19 0.97
CA GLY A 58 11.92 6.96 0.90
C GLY A 58 13.35 7.17 1.37
N PHE A 59 13.88 6.26 2.20
CA PHE A 59 15.24 6.32 2.72
C PHE A 59 15.86 4.93 2.74
N TYR A 60 17.13 4.84 2.40
CA TYR A 60 17.92 3.66 2.69
C TYR A 60 18.17 3.57 4.20
N TYR A 61 18.39 2.36 4.72
CA TYR A 61 18.73 2.18 6.12
C TYR A 61 19.84 1.14 6.29
N ASP A 62 20.46 1.13 7.47
CA ASP A 62 21.52 0.18 7.81
C ASP A 62 21.00 -1.27 7.74
N PRO A 63 21.54 -2.15 6.88
CA PRO A 63 21.10 -3.54 6.77
C PRO A 63 21.16 -4.35 8.08
N GLU A 64 22.06 -3.98 9.00
CA GLU A 64 22.17 -4.64 10.31
C GLU A 64 21.08 -4.21 11.28
N ALA A 65 20.41 -3.09 11.03
CA ALA A 65 19.27 -2.66 11.81
C ALA A 65 18.06 -3.59 11.58
N ARG A 66 17.23 -3.68 12.58
CA ARG A 66 15.98 -4.48 12.54
C ARG A 66 14.75 -3.59 12.69
N PRO A 67 14.50 -2.67 11.73
CA PRO A 67 13.43 -1.69 11.86
C PRO A 67 12.03 -2.31 12.02
N GLY A 68 11.81 -3.52 11.52
CA GLY A 68 10.56 -4.28 11.73
C GLY A 68 10.28 -4.66 13.19
N LYS A 69 11.28 -4.58 14.09
CA LYS A 69 11.12 -4.80 15.54
C LYS A 69 10.92 -3.51 16.33
N HIS A 70 11.17 -2.36 15.73
CA HIS A 70 11.00 -1.07 16.40
C HIS A 70 9.52 -0.75 16.62
N PRO A 71 9.10 -0.20 17.76
CA PRO A 71 7.69 0.13 18.03
C PRO A 71 7.05 1.06 16.99
N TYR A 72 7.81 1.92 16.35
CA TYR A 72 7.33 2.78 15.28
C TYR A 72 6.88 2.03 14.02
N HIS A 73 7.39 0.82 13.80
CA HIS A 73 6.86 -0.05 12.75
C HIS A 73 5.42 -0.47 13.06
N GLU A 74 5.14 -0.87 14.31
CA GLU A 74 3.78 -1.21 14.78
C GLU A 74 2.83 0.00 14.74
N ALA A 75 3.34 1.18 15.07
CA ALA A 75 2.59 2.44 14.99
C ALA A 75 2.36 2.91 13.54
N GLY A 76 2.90 2.21 12.53
CA GLY A 76 2.75 2.56 11.12
C GLY A 76 3.48 3.83 10.70
N VAL A 77 4.54 4.22 11.41
CA VAL A 77 5.35 5.42 11.11
C VAL A 77 6.11 5.27 9.79
N TYR A 78 6.45 4.07 9.42
CA TYR A 78 7.07 3.73 8.14
C TYR A 78 6.66 2.35 7.63
N TYR A 79 6.85 2.14 6.34
CA TYR A 79 6.72 0.87 5.64
C TYR A 79 8.09 0.43 5.13
N LEU A 80 8.46 -0.84 5.35
CA LEU A 80 9.69 -1.42 4.79
C LEU A 80 9.43 -1.75 3.32
N GLN A 81 10.00 -0.99 2.41
CA GLN A 81 9.76 -1.11 0.98
C GLN A 81 11.06 -1.04 0.21
N GLU A 82 11.24 -1.92 -0.75
CA GLU A 82 12.35 -1.90 -1.67
C GLU A 82 12.33 -0.61 -2.52
N ALA A 83 13.48 0.02 -2.70
CA ALA A 83 13.58 1.35 -3.32
C ALA A 83 13.04 1.39 -4.75
N SER A 84 13.35 0.41 -5.60
CA SER A 84 12.86 0.36 -6.99
C SER A 84 11.33 0.23 -7.04
N ALA A 85 10.72 -0.49 -6.09
CA ALA A 85 9.26 -0.66 -6.02
C ALA A 85 8.50 0.64 -5.67
N MET A 86 9.18 1.66 -5.14
CA MET A 86 8.59 2.98 -4.89
C MET A 86 8.36 3.77 -6.19
N SER A 87 9.10 3.47 -7.26
CA SER A 87 9.06 4.18 -8.54
C SER A 87 7.69 4.21 -9.20
N ALA A 88 6.96 3.09 -9.14
CA ALA A 88 5.66 2.97 -9.79
C ALA A 88 4.64 4.01 -9.27
N VAL A 89 4.59 4.24 -7.96
CA VAL A 89 3.72 5.26 -7.37
C VAL A 89 4.27 6.67 -7.58
N SER A 90 5.60 6.84 -7.61
CA SER A 90 6.21 8.12 -7.95
C SER A 90 5.81 8.58 -9.34
N LEU A 91 5.73 7.66 -10.31
CA LEU A 91 5.28 7.95 -11.68
C LEU A 91 3.74 7.96 -11.83
N LEU A 92 3.01 7.23 -10.99
CA LEU A 92 1.55 7.32 -10.92
C LEU A 92 1.12 8.73 -10.48
N ASP A 93 1.86 9.32 -9.56
CA ASP A 93 1.67 10.67 -9.02
C ASP A 93 0.21 10.95 -8.57
N PRO A 94 -0.35 10.13 -7.65
CA PRO A 94 -1.73 10.30 -7.20
C PRO A 94 -1.90 11.59 -6.41
N GLN A 95 -3.00 12.31 -6.66
CA GLN A 95 -3.30 13.59 -6.03
C GLN A 95 -4.40 13.44 -4.98
N PRO A 96 -4.39 14.29 -3.93
CA PRO A 96 -5.48 14.34 -2.95
C PRO A 96 -6.83 14.66 -3.61
N GLY A 97 -7.86 13.87 -3.28
CA GLY A 97 -9.21 14.02 -3.84
C GLY A 97 -9.48 13.16 -5.07
N GLU A 98 -8.48 12.50 -5.67
CA GLU A 98 -8.68 11.60 -6.79
C GLU A 98 -9.28 10.24 -6.38
N ARG A 99 -9.85 9.54 -7.36
CA ARG A 99 -10.27 8.15 -7.28
C ARG A 99 -9.15 7.27 -7.86
N VAL A 100 -8.47 6.51 -7.01
CA VAL A 100 -7.30 5.72 -7.38
C VAL A 100 -7.57 4.23 -7.17
N CYS A 101 -7.13 3.39 -8.10
CA CYS A 101 -7.17 1.93 -7.98
C CYS A 101 -5.77 1.34 -7.97
N ASP A 102 -5.44 0.56 -6.94
CA ASP A 102 -4.29 -0.35 -6.88
C ASP A 102 -4.84 -1.77 -7.13
N LEU A 103 -4.67 -2.28 -8.35
CA LEU A 103 -5.39 -3.46 -8.83
C LEU A 103 -4.76 -4.79 -8.38
N CYS A 104 -3.46 -4.80 -8.04
CA CYS A 104 -2.69 -5.95 -7.58
C CYS A 104 -1.93 -5.58 -6.29
N ALA A 105 -2.66 -5.16 -5.27
CA ALA A 105 -2.18 -4.30 -4.20
C ALA A 105 -1.32 -4.98 -3.12
N ALA A 106 -1.45 -6.30 -2.91
CA ALA A 106 -0.77 -6.96 -1.80
C ALA A 106 0.76 -7.07 -2.01
N PRO A 107 1.53 -6.90 -0.93
CA PRO A 107 1.12 -6.82 0.48
C PRO A 107 0.73 -5.41 0.99
N GLY A 108 0.76 -4.35 0.14
CA GLY A 108 0.32 -3.01 0.50
C GLY A 108 1.39 -1.92 0.45
N GLY A 109 2.61 -2.22 -0.03
CA GLY A 109 3.69 -1.23 -0.12
C GLY A 109 3.32 -0.05 -1.01
N LYS A 110 2.82 -0.31 -2.22
CA LYS A 110 2.38 0.70 -3.18
C LYS A 110 1.05 1.35 -2.74
N THR A 111 0.10 0.54 -2.25
CA THR A 111 -1.16 1.03 -1.65
C THR A 111 -0.94 2.10 -0.58
N THR A 112 -0.03 1.83 0.37
CA THR A 112 0.25 2.75 1.48
C THR A 112 1.02 3.99 1.04
N GLN A 113 1.78 3.90 -0.05
CA GLN A 113 2.42 5.04 -0.71
C GLN A 113 1.38 5.93 -1.41
N ILE A 114 0.43 5.33 -2.13
CA ILE A 114 -0.70 6.03 -2.75
C ILE A 114 -1.51 6.79 -1.69
N ALA A 115 -1.95 6.11 -0.62
CA ALA A 115 -2.73 6.72 0.45
C ALA A 115 -2.00 7.89 1.13
N ALA A 116 -0.67 7.78 1.33
CA ALA A 116 0.15 8.85 1.89
C ALA A 116 0.19 10.07 0.97
N ARG A 117 0.34 9.91 -0.35
CA ARG A 117 0.31 10.99 -1.32
C ARG A 117 -1.09 11.61 -1.48
N MET A 118 -2.13 10.80 -1.37
CA MET A 118 -3.52 11.26 -1.35
C MET A 118 -3.92 11.97 -0.04
N GLU A 119 -3.08 11.94 1.00
CA GLU A 119 -3.36 12.55 2.31
C GLU A 119 -4.68 12.04 2.94
N ASN A 120 -5.05 10.78 2.71
CA ASN A 120 -6.34 10.20 3.09
C ASN A 120 -7.56 10.93 2.50
N ARG A 121 -7.42 11.70 1.41
CA ARG A 121 -8.50 12.39 0.69
C ARG A 121 -8.85 11.68 -0.61
N GLY A 122 -10.10 11.77 -1.06
CA GLY A 122 -10.60 11.03 -2.23
C GLY A 122 -10.88 9.57 -1.91
N PHE A 123 -10.81 8.71 -2.91
CA PHE A 123 -11.16 7.28 -2.82
C PHE A 123 -10.04 6.38 -3.33
N LEU A 124 -9.63 5.41 -2.53
CA LEU A 124 -8.61 4.42 -2.88
C LEU A 124 -9.20 3.00 -2.86
N LEU A 125 -9.29 2.35 -4.02
CA LEU A 125 -9.59 0.92 -4.10
C LEU A 125 -8.29 0.12 -4.11
N CYS A 126 -8.18 -0.85 -3.20
CA CYS A 126 -7.02 -1.75 -3.07
C CYS A 126 -7.48 -3.18 -3.27
N ASN A 127 -7.15 -3.78 -4.41
CA ASN A 127 -7.59 -5.12 -4.74
C ASN A 127 -6.46 -6.14 -4.69
N GLU A 128 -6.78 -7.33 -4.21
CA GLU A 128 -5.90 -8.49 -4.29
C GLU A 128 -6.72 -9.76 -4.51
N TYR A 129 -6.44 -10.47 -5.58
CA TYR A 129 -7.18 -11.70 -5.93
C TYR A 129 -6.92 -12.85 -4.97
N ASN A 130 -5.70 -12.98 -4.41
CA ASN A 130 -5.35 -14.04 -3.48
C ASN A 130 -5.91 -13.75 -2.07
N PRO A 131 -6.79 -14.64 -1.52
CA PRO A 131 -7.44 -14.39 -0.23
C PRO A 131 -6.50 -14.31 0.98
N LYS A 132 -5.34 -14.97 0.94
CA LYS A 132 -4.34 -14.89 2.02
C LYS A 132 -3.62 -13.55 1.96
N ARG A 133 -3.20 -13.14 0.77
CA ARG A 133 -2.50 -11.87 0.55
C ARG A 133 -3.41 -10.67 0.79
N SER A 134 -4.69 -10.74 0.42
CA SER A 134 -5.65 -9.64 0.66
C SER A 134 -5.88 -9.36 2.16
N ARG A 135 -5.76 -10.37 3.04
CA ARG A 135 -5.77 -10.17 4.49
C ARG A 135 -4.55 -9.40 4.98
N ILE A 136 -3.36 -9.72 4.44
CA ILE A 136 -2.11 -9.01 4.76
C ILE A 136 -2.21 -7.54 4.29
N LEU A 137 -2.76 -7.31 3.11
CA LEU A 137 -3.06 -5.97 2.61
C LEU A 137 -3.96 -5.20 3.58
N SER A 138 -5.08 -5.80 4.01
CA SER A 138 -6.01 -5.18 4.96
C SER A 138 -5.35 -4.83 6.30
N GLN A 139 -4.44 -5.68 6.80
CA GLN A 139 -3.66 -5.42 8.01
C GLN A 139 -2.69 -4.24 7.83
N ASN A 140 -2.04 -4.14 6.66
CA ASN A 140 -1.14 -3.03 6.37
C ASN A 140 -1.91 -1.70 6.17
N VAL A 141 -3.08 -1.74 5.53
CA VAL A 141 -3.98 -0.57 5.44
C VAL A 141 -4.35 -0.08 6.84
N GLU A 142 -4.69 -0.99 7.76
CA GLU A 142 -4.98 -0.68 9.16
C GLU A 142 -3.77 -0.09 9.87
N ARG A 143 -2.63 -0.78 9.83
CA ARG A 143 -1.40 -0.38 10.52
C ARG A 143 -0.92 1.02 10.11
N MET A 144 -1.06 1.36 8.84
CA MET A 144 -0.66 2.66 8.31
C MET A 144 -1.68 3.78 8.58
N GLY A 145 -2.84 3.48 9.18
CA GLY A 145 -3.86 4.48 9.52
C GLY A 145 -4.59 5.07 8.31
N ILE A 146 -4.84 4.23 7.30
CA ILE A 146 -5.51 4.67 6.07
C ILE A 146 -7.02 4.66 6.26
N SER A 147 -7.67 5.80 5.99
CA SER A 147 -9.12 5.96 6.20
C SER A 147 -9.95 5.99 4.91
N ASN A 148 -9.32 6.28 3.76
CA ASN A 148 -10.01 6.42 2.47
C ASN A 148 -9.95 5.16 1.58
N ALA A 149 -9.58 4.00 2.13
CA ALA A 149 -9.37 2.78 1.37
C ALA A 149 -10.54 1.80 1.46
N LEU A 150 -10.94 1.27 0.29
CA LEU A 150 -11.76 0.07 0.13
C LEU A 150 -10.85 -1.11 -0.21
N VAL A 151 -10.79 -2.14 0.65
CA VAL A 151 -10.03 -3.38 0.37
C VAL A 151 -10.95 -4.45 -0.15
N THR A 152 -10.64 -5.00 -1.33
CA THR A 152 -11.41 -6.06 -2.01
C THR A 152 -10.57 -7.30 -2.27
N ASN A 153 -11.26 -8.46 -2.38
CA ASN A 153 -10.67 -9.72 -2.83
C ASN A 153 -11.37 -10.20 -4.10
N GLU A 154 -11.12 -9.51 -5.21
CA GLU A 154 -11.84 -9.70 -6.46
C GLU A 154 -10.93 -10.07 -7.64
N HIS A 155 -11.52 -10.74 -8.62
CA HIS A 155 -10.89 -10.85 -9.92
C HIS A 155 -10.95 -9.49 -10.63
N PRO A 156 -9.86 -9.02 -11.29
CA PRO A 156 -9.82 -7.73 -11.97
C PRO A 156 -10.97 -7.49 -12.95
N GLU A 157 -11.39 -8.53 -13.68
CA GLU A 157 -12.51 -8.47 -14.61
C GLU A 157 -13.86 -8.17 -13.92
N ASN A 158 -14.07 -8.70 -12.70
CA ASN A 158 -15.28 -8.43 -11.94
C ASN A 158 -15.33 -6.95 -11.48
N LEU A 159 -14.21 -6.40 -11.04
CA LEU A 159 -14.11 -4.97 -10.73
C LEU A 159 -14.38 -4.11 -11.97
N ALA A 160 -13.82 -4.47 -13.11
CA ALA A 160 -14.03 -3.75 -14.38
C ALA A 160 -15.51 -3.73 -14.82
N LYS A 161 -16.29 -4.75 -14.50
CA LYS A 161 -17.75 -4.79 -14.73
C LYS A 161 -18.53 -3.90 -13.78
N HIS A 162 -18.07 -3.74 -12.54
CA HIS A 162 -18.77 -2.96 -11.51
C HIS A 162 -18.39 -1.47 -11.52
N LEU A 163 -17.18 -1.14 -11.92
CA LEU A 163 -16.60 0.21 -11.83
C LEU A 163 -15.98 0.67 -13.18
N PRO A 164 -16.69 0.54 -14.31
CA PRO A 164 -16.13 0.95 -15.60
C PRO A 164 -15.92 2.47 -15.62
N GLY A 165 -14.77 2.95 -16.12
CA GLY A 165 -14.49 4.38 -16.29
C GLY A 165 -14.54 5.21 -14.99
N PHE A 166 -14.32 4.58 -13.84
CA PHE A 166 -14.54 5.24 -12.54
C PHE A 166 -13.30 5.95 -11.98
N PHE A 167 -12.09 5.46 -12.28
CA PHE A 167 -10.87 5.91 -11.63
C PHE A 167 -10.11 6.97 -12.44
N ASP A 168 -9.55 7.95 -11.72
CA ASP A 168 -8.62 8.93 -12.26
C ASP A 168 -7.26 8.30 -12.55
N ARG A 169 -6.84 7.37 -11.68
CA ARG A 169 -5.57 6.66 -11.79
C ARG A 169 -5.72 5.18 -11.48
N VAL A 170 -5.02 4.35 -12.24
CA VAL A 170 -4.95 2.90 -12.03
C VAL A 170 -3.50 2.47 -11.97
N LEU A 171 -3.12 1.80 -10.89
CA LEU A 171 -1.84 1.12 -10.74
C LEU A 171 -2.04 -0.38 -10.96
N ILE A 172 -1.18 -0.96 -11.78
CA ILE A 172 -1.09 -2.40 -12.00
C ILE A 172 0.36 -2.82 -11.73
N ASP A 173 0.66 -3.12 -10.45
CA ASP A 173 1.90 -3.80 -10.09
C ASP A 173 1.68 -5.30 -10.33
N ALA A 174 1.94 -5.73 -11.55
CA ALA A 174 1.46 -7.01 -12.03
C ALA A 174 2.22 -8.21 -11.42
N PRO A 175 1.52 -9.32 -11.13
CA PRO A 175 2.20 -10.57 -10.81
C PRO A 175 3.09 -10.98 -11.98
N CYS A 176 4.38 -11.23 -11.71
CA CYS A 176 5.41 -11.47 -12.71
C CYS A 176 6.31 -12.64 -12.31
N SER A 177 7.24 -13.02 -13.19
CA SER A 177 8.24 -14.09 -12.94
C SER A 177 9.22 -13.75 -11.81
N GLY A 178 9.31 -12.48 -11.39
CA GLY A 178 10.00 -12.08 -10.17
C GLY A 178 11.54 -12.09 -10.25
N GLU A 179 12.14 -11.86 -11.40
CA GLU A 179 13.59 -11.90 -11.59
C GLU A 179 14.36 -10.89 -10.73
N GLY A 180 13.78 -9.72 -10.44
CA GLY A 180 14.32 -8.77 -9.46
C GLY A 180 14.25 -9.25 -8.02
N MET A 181 13.63 -10.42 -7.75
CA MET A 181 13.57 -11.04 -6.43
C MET A 181 14.62 -12.12 -6.21
N PHE A 182 15.43 -12.46 -7.21
CA PHE A 182 16.40 -13.55 -7.16
C PHE A 182 17.42 -13.41 -6.01
N ARG A 183 17.79 -12.19 -5.64
CA ARG A 183 18.66 -11.93 -4.47
C ARG A 183 17.93 -12.06 -3.14
N LYS A 184 16.60 -11.99 -3.14
CA LYS A 184 15.79 -11.93 -1.92
C LYS A 184 15.16 -13.27 -1.56
N GLU A 185 14.73 -14.03 -2.56
CA GLU A 185 13.92 -15.24 -2.38
C GLU A 185 14.50 -16.37 -3.23
N GLU A 186 15.05 -17.39 -2.60
CA GLU A 186 15.58 -18.58 -3.27
C GLU A 186 14.49 -19.29 -4.09
N ALA A 187 13.25 -19.29 -3.61
CA ALA A 187 12.11 -19.83 -4.33
C ALA A 187 11.87 -19.12 -5.67
N ALA A 188 12.14 -17.81 -5.78
CA ALA A 188 12.01 -17.11 -7.06
C ALA A 188 12.97 -17.66 -8.13
N VAL A 189 14.15 -18.13 -7.72
CA VAL A 189 15.12 -18.76 -8.63
C VAL A 189 14.71 -20.18 -9.00
N THR A 190 14.24 -20.98 -8.04
CA THR A 190 13.86 -22.38 -8.24
C THR A 190 12.58 -22.56 -9.04
N ASP A 191 11.62 -21.65 -8.89
CA ASP A 191 10.32 -21.68 -9.56
C ASP A 191 10.34 -21.00 -10.94
N TRP A 192 11.46 -20.35 -11.30
CA TRP A 192 11.59 -19.64 -12.56
C TRP A 192 11.80 -20.59 -13.75
N SER A 193 11.12 -20.31 -14.85
CA SER A 193 11.33 -20.91 -16.15
C SER A 193 10.88 -19.97 -17.26
N GLU A 194 11.34 -20.19 -18.51
CA GLU A 194 10.83 -19.44 -19.68
C GLU A 194 9.32 -19.62 -19.87
N GLU A 195 8.77 -20.77 -19.52
CA GLU A 195 7.33 -21.03 -19.53
C GLU A 195 6.60 -20.17 -18.51
N THR A 196 7.13 -20.04 -17.29
CA THR A 196 6.60 -19.14 -16.23
C THR A 196 6.58 -17.70 -16.69
N VAL A 197 7.63 -17.22 -17.37
CA VAL A 197 7.68 -15.86 -17.97
C VAL A 197 6.51 -15.66 -18.97
N LEU A 198 6.33 -16.59 -19.90
CA LEU A 198 5.27 -16.51 -20.91
C LEU A 198 3.86 -16.64 -20.29
N MET A 199 3.71 -17.45 -19.27
CA MET A 199 2.44 -17.56 -18.51
C MET A 199 2.12 -16.24 -17.79
N CYS A 200 3.11 -15.62 -17.16
CA CYS A 200 2.96 -14.31 -16.52
C CYS A 200 2.60 -13.23 -17.53
N ALA A 201 3.27 -13.18 -18.68
CA ALA A 201 2.99 -12.22 -19.74
C ALA A 201 1.53 -12.32 -20.23
N ARG A 202 0.99 -13.55 -20.43
CA ARG A 202 -0.42 -13.74 -20.79
C ARG A 202 -1.37 -13.19 -19.71
N ARG A 203 -1.13 -13.51 -18.42
CA ARG A 203 -1.94 -13.03 -17.29
C ARG A 203 -1.87 -11.50 -17.17
N GLN A 204 -0.73 -10.91 -17.38
CA GLN A 204 -0.52 -9.46 -17.32
C GLN A 204 -1.34 -8.71 -18.36
N ARG A 205 -1.44 -9.25 -19.60
CA ARG A 205 -2.30 -8.68 -20.65
C ARG A 205 -3.78 -8.70 -20.26
N GLU A 206 -4.27 -9.76 -19.62
CA GLU A 206 -5.65 -9.84 -19.11
C GLU A 206 -5.92 -8.82 -18.00
N ILE A 207 -4.95 -8.64 -17.09
CA ILE A 207 -5.05 -7.64 -16.02
C ILE A 207 -5.03 -6.22 -16.60
N LEU A 208 -4.14 -5.95 -17.58
CA LEU A 208 -4.08 -4.65 -18.27
C LEU A 208 -5.40 -4.30 -18.96
N ARG A 209 -6.00 -5.25 -19.69
CA ARG A 209 -7.32 -5.05 -20.31
C ARG A 209 -8.42 -4.74 -19.28
N SER A 210 -8.35 -5.35 -18.11
CA SER A 210 -9.28 -5.07 -17.00
C SER A 210 -9.03 -3.68 -16.40
N GLY A 211 -7.76 -3.32 -16.15
CA GLY A 211 -7.38 -2.00 -15.66
C GLY A 211 -7.74 -0.85 -16.60
N ALA A 212 -7.60 -1.08 -17.92
CA ALA A 212 -8.01 -0.12 -18.94
C ALA A 212 -9.50 0.24 -18.89
N LYS A 213 -10.35 -0.74 -18.56
CA LYS A 213 -11.80 -0.55 -18.41
C LYS A 213 -12.16 0.23 -17.15
N LEU A 214 -11.36 0.13 -16.10
CA LEU A 214 -11.55 0.85 -14.84
C LEU A 214 -11.24 2.35 -14.96
N LEU A 215 -10.34 2.72 -15.89
CA LEU A 215 -9.83 4.08 -16.04
C LEU A 215 -10.81 4.95 -16.84
N ARG A 216 -11.09 6.16 -16.33
CA ARG A 216 -11.88 7.17 -17.03
C ARG A 216 -11.09 7.81 -18.18
N PRO A 217 -11.76 8.47 -19.15
CA PRO A 217 -11.09 9.31 -20.14
C PRO A 217 -10.19 10.36 -19.45
N GLY A 218 -9.01 10.61 -20.01
CA GLY A 218 -8.01 11.52 -19.43
C GLY A 218 -7.29 10.96 -18.20
N GLY A 219 -7.58 9.73 -17.77
CA GLY A 219 -6.93 9.09 -16.61
C GLY A 219 -5.53 8.56 -16.94
N ARG A 220 -4.71 8.33 -15.89
CA ARG A 220 -3.36 7.76 -16.00
C ARG A 220 -3.35 6.32 -15.51
N LEU A 221 -2.76 5.42 -16.31
CA LEU A 221 -2.48 4.03 -15.94
C LEU A 221 -0.96 3.87 -15.79
N VAL A 222 -0.51 3.29 -14.67
CA VAL A 222 0.87 2.86 -14.50
C VAL A 222 0.88 1.33 -14.41
N TYR A 223 1.66 0.73 -15.29
CA TYR A 223 1.97 -0.71 -15.29
C TYR A 223 3.38 -0.92 -14.76
N SER A 224 3.58 -1.86 -13.85
CA SER A 224 4.90 -2.17 -13.31
C SER A 224 5.09 -3.66 -13.05
N THR A 225 6.36 -4.10 -13.10
CA THR A 225 6.79 -5.45 -12.74
C THR A 225 8.13 -5.41 -12.03
N CYS A 226 8.45 -6.46 -11.27
CA CYS A 226 9.78 -6.67 -10.71
C CYS A 226 10.57 -7.73 -11.52
N THR A 227 10.42 -7.78 -12.85
CA THR A 227 11.15 -8.68 -13.73
C THR A 227 11.94 -7.91 -14.80
N PHE A 228 12.96 -8.56 -15.40
CA PHE A 228 13.73 -8.01 -16.50
C PHE A 228 13.29 -8.56 -17.87
N ALA A 229 12.34 -9.50 -17.90
CA ALA A 229 11.89 -10.17 -19.11
C ALA A 229 11.15 -9.21 -20.06
N PRO A 230 11.61 -8.99 -21.31
CA PRO A 230 10.94 -8.13 -22.29
C PRO A 230 9.50 -8.58 -22.59
N ALA A 231 9.24 -9.90 -22.62
CA ALA A 231 7.93 -10.47 -22.85
C ALA A 231 6.88 -10.03 -21.82
N GLU A 232 7.30 -9.79 -20.56
CA GLU A 232 6.45 -9.31 -19.47
C GLU A 232 6.40 -7.78 -19.41
N ASN A 233 7.32 -7.09 -20.03
CA ASN A 233 7.54 -5.65 -19.96
C ASN A 233 7.14 -4.96 -21.28
N GLU A 234 8.10 -4.59 -22.10
CA GLU A 234 7.91 -3.81 -23.32
C GLU A 234 6.91 -4.49 -24.27
N GLU A 235 7.11 -5.78 -24.57
CA GLU A 235 6.24 -6.52 -25.50
C GLU A 235 4.78 -6.62 -25.02
N THR A 236 4.60 -6.70 -23.70
CA THR A 236 3.26 -6.69 -23.08
C THR A 236 2.60 -5.31 -23.25
N VAL A 237 3.34 -4.22 -23.00
CA VAL A 237 2.84 -2.84 -23.15
C VAL A 237 2.58 -2.52 -24.63
N GLU A 238 3.50 -2.85 -25.53
CA GLU A 238 3.35 -2.63 -26.97
C GLU A 238 2.15 -3.41 -27.56
N THR A 239 1.94 -4.65 -27.09
CA THR A 239 0.78 -5.43 -27.48
C THR A 239 -0.51 -4.77 -27.00
N PHE A 240 -0.53 -4.30 -25.76
CA PHE A 240 -1.67 -3.57 -25.20
C PHE A 240 -1.98 -2.30 -25.99
N LEU A 241 -0.98 -1.49 -26.33
CA LEU A 241 -1.17 -0.25 -27.10
C LEU A 241 -1.71 -0.51 -28.53
N ARG A 242 -1.29 -1.60 -29.17
CA ARG A 242 -1.86 -2.00 -30.48
C ARG A 242 -3.33 -2.40 -30.39
N GLU A 243 -3.74 -3.03 -29.28
CA GLU A 243 -5.12 -3.48 -29.05
C GLU A 243 -6.04 -2.35 -28.53
N HIS A 244 -5.45 -1.30 -27.95
CA HIS A 244 -6.14 -0.19 -27.30
C HIS A 244 -5.68 1.18 -27.85
N PRO A 245 -6.17 1.58 -29.05
CA PRO A 245 -5.76 2.84 -29.70
C PRO A 245 -6.24 4.10 -28.96
N ASP A 246 -7.11 3.94 -27.95
CA ASP A 246 -7.53 4.98 -27.01
C ASP A 246 -6.50 5.22 -25.90
N PHE A 247 -5.39 4.47 -25.86
CA PHE A 247 -4.26 4.68 -24.98
C PHE A 247 -3.02 5.14 -25.74
N GLN A 248 -2.23 5.98 -25.09
CA GLN A 248 -0.90 6.38 -25.57
C GLN A 248 0.11 6.38 -24.41
N PRO A 249 1.41 6.19 -24.71
CA PRO A 249 2.46 6.44 -23.73
C PRO A 249 2.40 7.89 -23.26
N GLU A 250 2.64 8.09 -21.96
CA GLU A 250 2.70 9.43 -21.37
C GLU A 250 4.15 9.81 -21.08
N ALA A 251 4.61 10.91 -21.66
CA ALA A 251 5.94 11.45 -21.36
C ALA A 251 5.97 11.99 -19.92
N VAL A 252 6.89 11.47 -19.12
CA VAL A 252 7.12 11.89 -17.73
C VAL A 252 8.60 12.06 -17.49
N GLU A 253 8.95 12.99 -16.59
CA GLU A 253 10.34 13.16 -16.17
C GLU A 253 10.74 12.08 -15.18
N ALA A 254 11.74 11.29 -15.54
CA ALA A 254 12.29 10.20 -14.73
C ALA A 254 13.81 10.10 -14.90
N PRO A 255 14.58 11.14 -14.48
CA PRO A 255 16.02 11.24 -14.79
C PRO A 255 16.88 10.13 -14.18
N TRP A 256 16.37 9.43 -13.17
CA TRP A 256 17.07 8.33 -12.49
C TRP A 256 16.94 6.99 -13.21
N PHE A 257 16.02 6.86 -14.18
CA PHE A 257 15.67 5.58 -14.78
C PHE A 257 16.21 5.48 -16.20
N THR A 258 16.47 4.26 -16.64
CA THR A 258 16.88 4.00 -18.01
C THR A 258 15.67 3.96 -18.92
N PRO A 259 15.57 4.83 -19.94
CA PRO A 259 14.50 4.75 -20.94
C PRO A 259 14.47 3.37 -21.63
N ALA A 260 13.26 2.83 -21.82
CA ALA A 260 13.03 1.54 -22.47
C ALA A 260 11.99 1.65 -23.61
N GLY A 261 11.61 2.87 -23.96
CA GLY A 261 10.63 3.25 -24.94
C GLY A 261 9.89 4.51 -24.51
N GLU A 262 8.97 5.00 -25.31
CA GLU A 262 8.16 6.16 -24.95
C GLU A 262 7.27 5.82 -23.73
N GLY A 263 7.40 6.59 -22.65
CA GLY A 263 6.69 6.37 -21.39
C GLY A 263 7.10 5.09 -20.64
N MET A 264 8.16 4.40 -21.06
CA MET A 264 8.65 3.15 -20.46
C MET A 264 10.04 3.30 -19.88
N PHE A 265 10.27 2.74 -18.71
CA PHE A 265 11.51 2.88 -17.95
C PHE A 265 11.92 1.57 -17.29
N ARG A 266 13.22 1.36 -17.22
CA ARG A 266 13.86 0.28 -16.47
C ARG A 266 14.72 0.82 -15.34
N LEU A 267 14.62 0.17 -14.19
CA LEU A 267 15.45 0.39 -13.03
C LEU A 267 16.42 -0.80 -12.94
N TRP A 268 17.68 -0.57 -13.34
CA TRP A 268 18.67 -1.62 -13.36
C TRP A 268 19.52 -1.63 -12.09
N PRO A 269 19.74 -2.77 -11.42
CA PRO A 269 20.49 -2.83 -10.15
C PRO A 269 21.97 -2.47 -10.26
N HIS A 270 22.53 -2.43 -11.47
CA HIS A 270 23.90 -1.95 -11.71
C HIS A 270 23.99 -0.43 -11.91
N LYS A 271 22.86 0.25 -12.15
CA LYS A 271 22.79 1.71 -12.35
C LYS A 271 22.25 2.47 -11.13
N LEU A 272 21.53 1.79 -10.25
CA LEU A 272 20.94 2.41 -9.06
C LEU A 272 20.92 1.42 -7.88
N LEU A 273 20.71 1.94 -6.69
CA LEU A 273 20.57 1.12 -5.49
C LEU A 273 19.13 0.58 -5.39
N GLY A 274 18.92 -0.64 -5.87
CA GLY A 274 17.65 -1.35 -5.86
C GLY A 274 17.75 -2.74 -6.47
N GLU A 275 16.62 -3.48 -6.42
CA GLU A 275 16.57 -4.86 -6.92
C GLU A 275 16.18 -4.93 -8.40
N GLY A 276 15.72 -3.84 -8.96
CA GLY A 276 15.26 -3.74 -10.33
C GLY A 276 13.73 -3.70 -10.48
N HIS A 277 13.28 -2.92 -11.46
CA HIS A 277 11.87 -2.74 -11.76
C HIS A 277 11.67 -2.31 -13.22
N PHE A 278 10.48 -2.54 -13.75
CA PHE A 278 10.01 -1.93 -14.99
C PHE A 278 8.77 -1.12 -14.70
N VAL A 279 8.63 0.05 -15.33
CA VAL A 279 7.46 0.90 -15.20
C VAL A 279 7.09 1.48 -16.55
N ALA A 280 5.80 1.41 -16.91
CA ALA A 280 5.22 2.09 -18.07
C ALA A 280 4.10 3.03 -17.62
N VAL A 281 4.08 4.25 -18.15
CA VAL A 281 3.08 5.28 -17.87
C VAL A 281 2.26 5.52 -19.12
N LEU A 282 0.95 5.32 -19.01
CA LEU A 282 0.00 5.39 -20.11
C LEU A 282 -1.14 6.38 -19.78
N ARG A 283 -1.61 7.09 -20.81
CA ARG A 283 -2.75 8.01 -20.74
C ARG A 283 -3.90 7.47 -21.58
N LYS A 284 -5.12 7.48 -21.05
CA LYS A 284 -6.33 7.16 -21.78
C LYS A 284 -6.93 8.43 -22.40
N ASN A 285 -7.06 8.46 -23.73
CA ASN A 285 -7.52 9.66 -24.46
C ASN A 285 -9.02 9.66 -24.77
N GLY A 286 -9.66 8.51 -24.78
CA GLY A 286 -11.06 8.34 -25.18
C GLY A 286 -11.86 7.43 -24.28
N GLY A 287 -13.14 7.27 -24.60
CA GLY A 287 -14.11 6.45 -23.88
C GLY A 287 -15.17 7.28 -23.16
N GLU A 288 -16.01 6.60 -22.40
CA GLU A 288 -17.09 7.21 -21.63
C GLU A 288 -16.75 7.13 -20.14
N GLU A 289 -17.09 8.17 -19.38
CA GLU A 289 -17.10 8.14 -17.92
C GLU A 289 -18.43 7.51 -17.46
N ALA A 290 -18.36 6.50 -16.60
CA ALA A 290 -19.56 5.85 -16.12
C ALA A 290 -20.13 6.56 -14.89
N ASP A 291 -21.45 6.68 -14.84
CA ASP A 291 -22.17 7.09 -13.64
C ASP A 291 -22.28 5.88 -12.69
N VAL A 292 -21.37 5.80 -11.72
CA VAL A 292 -21.35 4.75 -10.71
C VAL A 292 -22.05 5.27 -9.46
N PRO A 293 -23.23 4.74 -9.08
CA PRO A 293 -23.97 5.25 -7.94
C PRO A 293 -23.20 5.04 -6.62
N PRO A 294 -23.18 6.05 -5.73
CA PRO A 294 -22.52 5.93 -4.44
C PRO A 294 -23.27 4.98 -3.50
N ALA A 295 -22.54 4.37 -2.58
CA ALA A 295 -23.13 3.62 -1.47
C ALA A 295 -24.02 4.54 -0.59
N PRO A 296 -25.15 4.05 -0.06
CA PRO A 296 -25.98 4.82 0.85
C PRO A 296 -25.22 5.12 2.15
N ALA A 297 -25.53 6.27 2.75
CA ALA A 297 -25.00 6.65 4.07
C ALA A 297 -25.93 6.14 5.18
N GLU A 298 -25.35 5.67 6.28
CA GLU A 298 -26.08 5.31 7.49
C GLU A 298 -25.94 6.40 8.56
N LYS A 299 -26.85 6.37 9.54
CA LYS A 299 -26.74 7.28 10.70
C LYS A 299 -25.73 6.73 11.70
N LEU A 300 -24.88 7.60 12.22
CA LEU A 300 -23.96 7.27 13.31
C LEU A 300 -24.73 6.88 14.58
N PRO A 301 -24.45 5.71 15.20
CA PRO A 301 -25.05 5.30 16.45
C PRO A 301 -24.82 6.30 17.58
N LYS A 302 -25.78 6.41 18.51
CA LYS A 302 -25.68 7.31 19.67
C LYS A 302 -24.42 7.02 20.51
N GLN A 303 -24.11 5.75 20.71
CA GLN A 303 -22.96 5.29 21.50
C GLN A 303 -21.63 5.74 20.88
N TRP A 304 -21.53 5.74 19.54
CA TRP A 304 -20.38 6.33 18.85
C TRP A 304 -20.29 7.84 19.07
N GLN A 305 -21.42 8.55 18.93
CA GLN A 305 -21.44 10.01 19.11
C GLN A 305 -21.04 10.42 20.53
N GLU A 306 -21.44 9.64 21.54
CA GLU A 306 -21.03 9.84 22.94
C GLU A 306 -19.52 9.64 23.11
N LEU A 307 -18.96 8.54 22.60
CA LEU A 307 -17.51 8.28 22.64
C LEU A 307 -16.71 9.35 21.88
N ALA A 308 -17.15 9.72 20.69
CA ALA A 308 -16.48 10.73 19.88
C ALA A 308 -16.42 12.10 20.57
N ARG A 309 -17.52 12.48 21.27
CA ARG A 309 -17.56 13.71 22.08
C ARG A 309 -16.65 13.60 23.31
N GLU A 310 -16.66 12.46 24.00
CA GLU A 310 -15.82 12.20 25.18
C GLU A 310 -14.32 12.27 24.88
N LEU A 311 -13.94 11.83 23.69
CA LEU A 311 -12.54 11.78 23.24
C LEU A 311 -12.15 12.91 22.27
N ASP A 312 -13.05 13.86 21.99
CA ASP A 312 -12.87 14.93 20.97
C ASP A 312 -12.41 14.37 19.59
N ILE A 313 -13.06 13.29 19.13
CA ILE A 313 -12.76 12.69 17.84
C ILE A 313 -13.56 13.38 16.76
N ARG A 314 -12.87 13.89 15.73
CA ARG A 314 -13.47 14.48 14.52
C ARG A 314 -13.13 13.63 13.32
N LEU A 315 -14.16 13.10 12.66
CA LEU A 315 -14.02 12.34 11.43
C LEU A 315 -13.84 13.30 10.23
N PRO A 316 -13.07 12.90 9.21
CA PRO A 316 -12.96 13.67 7.96
C PRO A 316 -14.29 13.62 7.19
N GLU A 317 -14.34 14.24 6.00
CA GLU A 317 -15.47 14.07 5.09
C GLU A 317 -15.66 12.58 4.75
N GLY A 318 -16.92 12.10 4.79
CA GLY A 318 -17.22 10.70 4.57
C GLY A 318 -18.64 10.32 5.01
N LYS A 319 -18.88 9.01 5.10
CA LYS A 319 -20.18 8.46 5.48
C LYS A 319 -20.02 7.24 6.40
N ALA A 320 -21.01 7.04 7.28
CA ALA A 320 -21.08 5.83 8.09
C ALA A 320 -21.62 4.66 7.27
N LEU A 321 -21.07 3.47 7.55
CA LEU A 321 -21.48 2.20 6.97
C LEU A 321 -21.31 1.08 7.98
N SER A 322 -22.29 0.17 8.09
CA SER A 322 -22.21 -1.00 8.96
C SER A 322 -21.94 -2.28 8.16
N PHE A 323 -20.99 -3.08 8.62
CA PHE A 323 -20.74 -4.43 8.14
C PHE A 323 -20.92 -5.42 9.30
N GLY A 324 -22.04 -6.08 9.33
CA GLY A 324 -22.46 -6.86 10.50
C GLY A 324 -22.65 -5.97 11.72
N GLN A 325 -21.89 -6.19 12.78
CA GLN A 325 -21.91 -5.37 14.01
C GLN A 325 -20.83 -4.29 14.03
N THR A 326 -19.97 -4.23 13.02
CA THR A 326 -18.85 -3.32 12.95
C THR A 326 -19.24 -2.05 12.19
N LEU A 327 -18.98 -0.90 12.80
CA LEU A 327 -19.18 0.41 12.21
C LEU A 327 -17.89 0.85 11.51
N TYR A 328 -18.03 1.32 10.27
CA TYR A 328 -16.97 1.89 9.46
C TYR A 328 -17.26 3.35 9.12
N TRP A 329 -16.21 4.11 8.91
CA TRP A 329 -16.23 5.41 8.26
C TRP A 329 -15.62 5.28 6.87
N ALA A 330 -16.44 5.45 5.87
CA ALA A 330 -16.06 5.28 4.47
C ALA A 330 -15.92 6.63 3.77
N PRO A 331 -15.08 6.75 2.73
CA PRO A 331 -15.02 7.95 1.91
C PRO A 331 -16.36 8.28 1.24
N GLY A 332 -16.62 9.56 1.02
CA GLY A 332 -17.87 10.04 0.43
C GLY A 332 -18.19 9.41 -0.93
N GLU A 333 -17.15 9.19 -1.75
CA GLU A 333 -17.23 8.61 -3.10
C GLU A 333 -17.30 7.08 -3.14
N LEU A 334 -17.41 6.41 -1.97
CA LEU A 334 -17.53 4.94 -1.94
C LEU A 334 -18.68 4.48 -2.85
N PRO A 335 -18.41 3.63 -3.88
CA PRO A 335 -19.44 3.10 -4.76
C PRO A 335 -20.31 2.04 -4.07
N GLN A 336 -21.40 1.64 -4.70
CA GLN A 336 -22.19 0.51 -4.21
C GLN A 336 -21.36 -0.76 -4.16
N LEU A 337 -21.45 -1.50 -3.03
CA LEU A 337 -20.61 -2.68 -2.77
C LEU A 337 -21.28 -4.01 -3.12
N ARG A 338 -22.54 -3.97 -3.59
CA ARG A 338 -23.29 -5.19 -3.91
C ARG A 338 -22.59 -5.96 -5.03
N GLY A 339 -22.32 -7.23 -4.80
CA GLY A 339 -21.64 -8.10 -5.77
C GLY A 339 -20.11 -8.11 -5.67
N LEU A 340 -19.54 -7.32 -4.77
CA LEU A 340 -18.10 -7.31 -4.49
C LEU A 340 -17.76 -8.02 -3.18
N LYS A 341 -16.64 -8.74 -3.18
CA LYS A 341 -16.05 -9.35 -1.96
C LYS A 341 -15.20 -8.31 -1.25
N VAL A 342 -15.82 -7.63 -0.29
CA VAL A 342 -15.21 -6.56 0.49
C VAL A 342 -14.62 -7.12 1.78
N LEU A 343 -13.36 -6.77 2.06
CA LEU A 343 -12.69 -7.07 3.32
C LEU A 343 -12.76 -5.90 4.29
N ARG A 344 -12.62 -4.68 3.77
CA ARG A 344 -12.61 -3.44 4.58
C ARG A 344 -13.19 -2.29 3.73
N PRO A 345 -14.34 -1.73 4.12
CA PRO A 345 -14.99 -0.67 3.34
C PRO A 345 -14.59 0.76 3.77
N GLY A 346 -13.47 0.93 4.47
CA GLY A 346 -13.00 2.20 5.02
C GLY A 346 -12.31 2.04 6.36
N LEU A 347 -12.29 3.11 7.17
CA LEU A 347 -11.78 3.12 8.53
C LEU A 347 -12.74 2.40 9.48
N GLU A 348 -12.28 1.35 10.13
CA GLU A 348 -13.03 0.67 11.17
C GLU A 348 -13.08 1.53 12.44
N LEU A 349 -14.28 1.96 12.83
CA LEU A 349 -14.50 2.78 14.02
C LEU A 349 -14.61 1.92 15.28
N GLY A 350 -15.28 0.76 15.19
CA GLY A 350 -15.49 -0.15 16.30
C GLY A 350 -16.84 -0.86 16.27
N VAL A 351 -17.23 -1.38 17.42
CA VAL A 351 -18.43 -2.21 17.57
C VAL A 351 -19.34 -1.67 18.68
N ASP A 352 -20.64 -1.59 18.41
CA ASP A 352 -21.65 -1.34 19.46
C ASP A 352 -21.96 -2.63 20.23
N LYS A 353 -21.58 -2.67 21.50
CA LYS A 353 -21.82 -3.78 22.41
C LYS A 353 -22.89 -3.42 23.44
N LYS A 354 -24.18 -3.61 23.11
CA LYS A 354 -25.30 -3.49 24.07
C LYS A 354 -25.24 -2.21 24.93
N GLY A 355 -25.20 -1.05 24.25
CA GLY A 355 -25.26 0.26 24.91
C GLY A 355 -23.88 0.86 25.28
N ARG A 356 -22.79 0.27 24.83
CA ARG A 356 -21.44 0.86 24.92
C ARG A 356 -20.68 0.66 23.62
N PHE A 357 -19.91 1.66 23.20
CA PHE A 357 -19.05 1.55 22.02
C PHE A 357 -17.65 1.07 22.42
N GLU A 358 -17.14 0.07 21.70
CA GLU A 358 -15.77 -0.42 21.84
C GLU A 358 -14.99 0.02 20.59
N PRO A 359 -14.04 0.98 20.72
CA PRO A 359 -13.29 1.49 19.59
C PRO A 359 -12.36 0.45 19.00
N ALA A 360 -12.27 0.41 17.68
CA ALA A 360 -11.38 -0.48 16.94
C ALA A 360 -9.91 -0.05 17.04
N HIS A 361 -9.00 -1.02 16.89
CA HIS A 361 -7.56 -0.75 16.81
C HIS A 361 -7.21 0.16 15.62
N ALA A 362 -7.89 -0.03 14.49
CA ALA A 362 -7.75 0.82 13.31
C ALA A 362 -7.99 2.30 13.61
N LEU A 363 -9.01 2.61 14.44
CA LEU A 363 -9.29 3.97 14.85
C LEU A 363 -8.14 4.56 15.67
N ALA A 364 -7.52 3.78 16.59
CA ALA A 364 -6.35 4.24 17.32
C ALA A 364 -5.19 4.57 16.39
N LEU A 365 -4.91 3.70 15.44
CA LEU A 365 -3.82 3.89 14.49
C LEU A 365 -4.06 5.06 13.53
N TRP A 366 -5.30 5.39 13.21
CA TRP A 366 -5.64 6.55 12.39
C TRP A 366 -5.53 7.87 13.15
N LEU A 367 -5.92 7.90 14.44
CA LEU A 367 -5.86 9.10 15.28
C LEU A 367 -4.40 9.52 15.52
N ARG A 368 -4.12 10.80 15.39
CA ARG A 368 -2.85 11.39 15.84
C ARG A 368 -2.88 11.74 17.32
N ASP A 369 -4.05 12.18 17.79
CA ASP A 369 -4.32 12.53 19.18
C ASP A 369 -5.82 12.48 19.48
N CYS A 370 -6.20 12.53 20.75
CA CYS A 370 -7.60 12.67 21.19
C CYS A 370 -7.62 13.27 22.62
N GLY A 371 -8.82 13.55 23.14
CA GLY A 371 -9.01 14.18 24.45
C GLY A 371 -8.39 13.44 25.65
N ARG A 372 -8.04 12.14 25.48
CA ARG A 372 -7.33 11.35 26.49
C ARG A 372 -6.23 10.52 25.87
N THR A 373 -5.02 10.95 26.06
CA THR A 373 -3.81 10.31 25.52
C THR A 373 -2.84 9.96 26.64
N VAL A 374 -2.13 8.85 26.47
CA VAL A 374 -1.02 8.40 27.30
C VAL A 374 0.16 8.13 26.39
N SER A 375 1.23 8.92 26.53
CA SER A 375 2.46 8.75 25.76
C SER A 375 3.47 7.96 26.59
N LEU A 376 4.03 6.91 26.00
CA LEU A 376 5.04 6.03 26.56
C LEU A 376 6.36 6.22 25.82
N ASP A 377 7.47 6.09 26.53
CA ASP A 377 8.79 6.09 25.89
C ASP A 377 8.88 4.94 24.87
N PRO A 378 9.22 5.22 23.60
CA PRO A 378 9.31 4.19 22.56
C PRO A 378 10.27 3.05 22.88
N LEU A 379 11.29 3.29 23.67
CA LEU A 379 12.29 2.30 24.11
C LEU A 379 12.14 1.90 25.59
N GLY A 380 11.06 2.38 26.23
CA GLY A 380 10.79 2.16 27.65
C GLY A 380 10.09 0.83 27.94
N ARG A 381 10.31 0.31 29.15
CA ARG A 381 9.70 -0.94 29.63
C ARG A 381 8.18 -0.91 29.67
N GLU A 382 7.56 0.26 29.88
CA GLU A 382 6.10 0.38 29.93
C GLU A 382 5.48 0.14 28.55
N LEU A 383 6.11 0.61 27.46
CA LEU A 383 5.64 0.32 26.10
C LEU A 383 5.86 -1.16 25.76
N GLU A 384 6.98 -1.74 26.17
CA GLU A 384 7.23 -3.18 25.99
C GLU A 384 6.14 -4.01 26.68
N ALA A 385 5.83 -3.71 27.95
CA ALA A 385 4.74 -4.34 28.70
C ALA A 385 3.38 -4.15 28.02
N TYR A 386 3.11 -2.95 27.51
CA TYR A 386 1.89 -2.69 26.75
C TYR A 386 1.81 -3.55 25.47
N LEU A 387 2.89 -3.65 24.70
CA LEU A 387 2.93 -4.49 23.48
C LEU A 387 2.84 -6.00 23.78
N HIS A 388 3.31 -6.43 24.95
CA HIS A 388 3.13 -7.80 25.46
C HIS A 388 1.68 -8.07 25.86
N GLY A 389 0.92 -7.05 26.23
CA GLY A 389 -0.49 -7.17 26.60
C GLY A 389 -0.76 -6.97 28.10
N ASP A 390 0.23 -6.49 28.83
CA ASP A 390 0.14 -6.26 30.26
C ASP A 390 -0.64 -4.99 30.60
N VAL A 391 -1.13 -4.92 31.83
CA VAL A 391 -1.71 -3.73 32.40
C VAL A 391 -0.57 -2.77 32.79
N ILE A 392 -0.71 -1.50 32.48
CA ILE A 392 0.27 -0.47 32.84
C ILE A 392 -0.33 0.52 33.86
N ALA A 393 0.52 1.20 34.63
CA ALA A 393 0.09 2.21 35.57
C ALA A 393 -0.47 3.43 34.83
N GLY A 394 -1.49 4.09 35.40
CA GLY A 394 -2.01 5.35 34.83
C GLY A 394 -3.25 5.86 35.55
N ASN A 395 -3.35 7.18 35.65
CA ASN A 395 -4.37 7.91 36.43
C ASN A 395 -5.58 8.38 35.60
N ARG A 396 -5.81 7.76 34.44
CA ARG A 396 -6.94 8.10 33.54
C ARG A 396 -8.14 7.18 33.77
N LYS A 397 -9.34 7.67 33.48
CA LYS A 397 -10.58 6.89 33.46
C LYS A 397 -11.15 6.83 32.05
N GLY A 398 -11.76 5.68 31.69
CA GLY A 398 -12.35 5.47 30.36
C GLY A 398 -11.33 5.10 29.30
N TRP A 399 -11.70 5.23 28.03
CA TRP A 399 -10.81 4.95 26.91
C TRP A 399 -9.69 5.98 26.81
N CYS A 400 -8.48 5.51 26.58
CA CYS A 400 -7.27 6.32 26.42
C CYS A 400 -6.50 5.84 25.18
N LEU A 401 -6.11 6.78 24.33
CA LEU A 401 -5.20 6.53 23.21
C LEU A 401 -3.79 6.34 23.76
N VAL A 402 -3.16 5.22 23.45
CA VAL A 402 -1.77 4.95 23.82
C VAL A 402 -0.86 5.32 22.65
N LYS A 403 0.21 6.04 22.95
CA LYS A 403 1.22 6.46 21.98
C LYS A 403 2.60 5.92 22.36
N ALA A 404 3.38 5.56 21.34
CA ALA A 404 4.82 5.36 21.42
C ALA A 404 5.47 6.70 21.04
N GLY A 405 5.98 7.47 22.03
CA GLY A 405 6.38 8.85 21.80
C GLY A 405 5.21 9.68 21.24
N ASP A 406 5.37 10.19 20.02
CA ASP A 406 4.36 11.01 19.34
C ASP A 406 3.36 10.21 18.50
N TYR A 407 3.53 8.89 18.33
CA TYR A 407 2.77 8.09 17.41
C TYR A 407 1.80 7.13 18.10
N SER A 408 0.53 7.21 17.73
CA SER A 408 -0.52 6.35 18.28
C SER A 408 -0.29 4.89 17.91
N ILE A 409 -0.49 4.00 18.89
CA ILE A 409 -0.20 2.58 18.76
C ILE A 409 -1.36 1.67 19.20
N GLY A 410 -2.35 2.19 19.92
CA GLY A 410 -3.50 1.39 20.33
C GLY A 410 -4.33 2.04 21.42
N TRP A 411 -5.21 1.24 22.03
CA TRP A 411 -6.12 1.66 23.10
C TRP A 411 -5.79 1.02 24.43
N ALA A 412 -6.02 1.77 25.51
CA ALA A 412 -6.17 1.23 26.85
C ALA A 412 -7.46 1.76 27.49
N LYS A 413 -7.96 1.10 28.54
CA LYS A 413 -9.11 1.55 29.30
C LYS A 413 -8.75 1.68 30.76
N GLY A 414 -8.77 2.92 31.26
CA GLY A 414 -8.38 3.26 32.62
C GLY A 414 -9.53 3.16 33.63
N ASP A 415 -9.19 2.81 34.88
CA ASP A 415 -10.08 2.85 36.05
C ASP A 415 -9.75 3.99 37.03
N GLY A 416 -8.66 4.69 36.79
CA GLY A 416 -8.12 5.78 37.62
C GLY A 416 -6.78 5.48 38.26
N ASN A 417 -6.37 4.20 38.31
CA ASN A 417 -5.06 3.76 38.83
C ASN A 417 -4.30 2.93 37.84
N TRP A 418 -5.02 2.18 37.03
CA TRP A 418 -4.49 1.24 36.04
C TRP A 418 -5.10 1.44 34.67
N LEU A 419 -4.33 1.17 33.65
CA LEU A 419 -4.74 1.15 32.24
C LEU A 419 -4.80 -0.29 31.78
N LYS A 420 -6.02 -0.83 31.66
CA LYS A 420 -6.26 -2.17 31.11
C LYS A 420 -5.94 -2.17 29.62
N ASN A 421 -5.11 -3.11 29.22
CA ASN A 421 -4.62 -3.24 27.87
C ASN A 421 -5.73 -3.67 26.88
N HIS A 422 -5.84 -2.95 25.77
CA HIS A 422 -6.71 -3.25 24.64
C HIS A 422 -5.94 -3.41 23.31
N TYR A 423 -4.62 -3.64 23.40
CA TYR A 423 -3.82 -4.01 22.22
C TYR A 423 -4.27 -5.38 21.71
N PRO A 424 -4.46 -5.57 20.38
CA PRO A 424 -4.99 -6.81 19.81
C PRO A 424 -4.15 -8.03 20.18
N LYS A 425 -4.81 -9.10 20.64
CA LYS A 425 -4.11 -10.34 21.09
C LYS A 425 -3.20 -10.94 20.00
N GLY A 426 -3.63 -10.86 18.74
CA GLY A 426 -2.86 -11.39 17.60
C GLY A 426 -1.63 -10.57 17.20
N LEU A 427 -1.44 -9.37 17.78
CA LEU A 427 -0.29 -8.50 17.53
C LEU A 427 0.69 -8.44 18.73
N ARG A 428 0.37 -9.10 19.85
CA ARG A 428 1.22 -9.10 21.04
C ARG A 428 2.53 -9.84 20.79
N ARG A 429 3.58 -9.33 21.38
CA ARG A 429 4.96 -9.86 21.28
C ARG A 429 5.31 -10.71 22.46
#